data_2926d3012eeea3251521dd30ae7dd3cd
#
_entry.id   2926d3012eeea3251521dd30ae7dd3cd
#
_cell.length_a   1.000
_cell.length_b   1.000
_cell.length_c   1.000
_cell.angle_alpha   90.00
_cell.angle_beta   90.00
_cell.angle_gamma   90.00
#
_symmetry.space_group_name_H-M   'P 1'
#
loop_
_entity.id
_entity.type
_entity.pdbx_description
1 polymer ?
#
loop_
_entity_poly.entity_id
_entity_poly.type
_entity_poly.pdbx_seq_one_letter_code
_entity_poly.pdbx_strand_id
1 'polypeptide(L)'
;MSTLIKGRRIAADRWTVVHAAGELPADGDVIVPLSSWNTERERLGTRAGRVGVLLRPEDDPAELGAYLSHLALVAIEFPHFTDGRGYSTARLLRERLGYRGELRAVGDVGRDQLFYLSRVGFDAFALREGERPEQALGAFEDFSEAYQTSVDRLQPLFRRRGGRNPGATGASPEGVAR
;
A
#
# COMPACT_ATOMS: atom_id res chain seq x y z
N MET A 1 -8.41 17.23 -12.40
CA MET A 1 -8.17 15.82 -12.08
C MET A 1 -6.96 15.77 -11.19
N SER A 2 -7.08 15.19 -10.01
CA SER A 2 -5.93 14.96 -9.13
C SER A 2 -5.07 13.81 -9.68
N THR A 3 -3.79 13.82 -9.37
CA THR A 3 -2.84 12.76 -9.72
C THR A 3 -2.38 12.05 -8.46
N LEU A 4 -2.06 10.78 -8.60
CA LEU A 4 -1.51 9.96 -7.53
C LEU A 4 -0.36 9.09 -8.08
N ILE A 5 0.44 8.54 -7.20
CA ILE A 5 1.39 7.49 -7.57
C ILE A 5 0.71 6.16 -7.30
N LYS A 6 0.67 5.27 -8.31
CA LYS A 6 0.15 3.90 -8.20
C LYS A 6 1.08 2.92 -8.90
N GLY A 7 1.47 1.86 -8.20
CA GLY A 7 2.40 0.87 -8.76
C GLY A 7 3.70 1.49 -9.29
N ARG A 8 4.21 2.53 -8.58
CA ARG A 8 5.41 3.31 -8.95
C ARG A 8 5.29 4.07 -10.28
N ARG A 9 4.07 4.47 -10.66
CA ARG A 9 3.78 5.29 -11.84
C ARG A 9 2.80 6.38 -11.49
N ILE A 10 2.86 7.48 -12.19
CA ILE A 10 1.86 8.56 -12.06
C ILE A 10 0.59 8.09 -12.76
N ALA A 11 -0.53 8.22 -12.06
CA ALA A 11 -1.85 7.85 -12.55
C ALA A 11 -2.87 8.95 -12.25
N ALA A 12 -3.89 9.07 -13.09
CA ALA A 12 -5.04 9.94 -12.81
C ALA A 12 -5.90 9.32 -11.71
N ASP A 13 -6.27 10.11 -10.73
CA ASP A 13 -7.23 9.70 -9.71
C ASP A 13 -8.65 9.85 -10.24
N ARG A 14 -9.40 8.75 -10.24
CA ARG A 14 -10.80 8.70 -10.67
C ARG A 14 -11.77 8.53 -9.52
N TRP A 15 -11.26 8.47 -8.29
CA TRP A 15 -12.06 8.26 -7.11
C TRP A 15 -12.52 9.60 -6.52
N THR A 16 -13.77 9.65 -6.10
CA THR A 16 -14.33 10.79 -5.37
C THR A 16 -14.35 10.45 -3.88
N VAL A 17 -13.68 11.25 -3.08
CA VAL A 17 -13.75 11.12 -1.61
C VAL A 17 -15.04 11.78 -1.13
N VAL A 18 -15.85 11.03 -0.39
CA VAL A 18 -17.12 11.47 0.18
C VAL A 18 -16.94 11.63 1.68
N HIS A 19 -17.18 12.83 2.20
CA HIS A 19 -16.95 13.11 3.62
C HIS A 19 -18.22 12.90 4.48
N ALA A 20 -19.40 12.97 3.87
CA ALA A 20 -20.68 12.78 4.55
C ALA A 20 -21.66 11.96 3.70
N ALA A 21 -22.50 11.19 4.36
CA ALA A 21 -23.46 10.27 3.73
C ALA A 21 -24.41 10.91 2.68
N GLY A 22 -24.73 12.20 2.83
CA GLY A 22 -25.60 12.95 1.89
C GLY A 22 -24.95 13.37 0.58
N GLU A 23 -23.62 13.25 0.45
CA GLU A 23 -22.84 13.75 -0.70
C GLU A 23 -22.50 12.65 -1.72
N LEU A 24 -23.11 11.47 -1.59
CA LEU A 24 -22.79 10.33 -2.46
C LEU A 24 -23.21 10.61 -3.91
N PRO A 25 -22.27 10.71 -4.87
CA PRO A 25 -22.61 10.91 -6.28
C PRO A 25 -23.36 9.68 -6.82
N ALA A 26 -24.26 9.90 -7.80
CA ALA A 26 -25.02 8.83 -8.40
C ALA A 26 -24.13 7.79 -9.09
N ASP A 27 -23.09 8.25 -9.78
CA ASP A 27 -22.19 7.44 -10.59
C ASP A 27 -20.72 7.61 -10.17
N GLY A 28 -19.86 6.71 -10.70
CA GLY A 28 -18.41 6.76 -10.51
C GLY A 28 -17.94 6.06 -9.24
N ASP A 29 -16.62 5.97 -9.11
CA ASP A 29 -15.96 5.31 -7.98
C ASP A 29 -15.88 6.26 -6.78
N VAL A 30 -16.21 5.76 -5.59
CA VAL A 30 -16.24 6.57 -4.37
C VAL A 30 -15.43 5.95 -3.24
N ILE A 31 -14.82 6.80 -2.43
CA ILE A 31 -14.20 6.43 -1.16
C ILE A 31 -15.06 7.04 -0.05
N VAL A 32 -15.60 6.21 0.83
CA VAL A 32 -16.44 6.62 1.95
C VAL A 32 -15.77 6.33 3.28
N PRO A 33 -16.01 7.13 4.34
CA PRO A 33 -15.53 6.81 5.68
C PRO A 33 -16.08 5.47 6.18
N LEU A 34 -15.34 4.78 7.08
CA LEU A 34 -15.77 3.52 7.67
C LEU A 34 -17.16 3.65 8.33
N SER A 35 -17.44 4.76 9.00
CA SER A 35 -18.75 5.04 9.62
C SER A 35 -19.89 5.04 8.60
N SER A 36 -19.69 5.67 7.44
CA SER A 36 -20.69 5.67 6.35
C SER A 36 -20.81 4.28 5.72
N TRP A 37 -19.71 3.55 5.56
CA TRP A 37 -19.74 2.17 5.12
C TRP A 37 -20.58 1.30 6.04
N ASN A 38 -20.42 1.41 7.34
CA ASN A 38 -21.14 0.60 8.33
C ASN A 38 -22.65 0.89 8.33
N THR A 39 -23.05 2.15 8.11
CA THR A 39 -24.46 2.56 8.14
C THR A 39 -25.19 2.37 6.80
N GLU A 40 -24.50 2.51 5.66
CA GLU A 40 -25.10 2.52 4.33
C GLU A 40 -24.66 1.37 3.43
N ARG A 41 -24.11 0.31 3.99
CA ARG A 41 -23.50 -0.80 3.25
C ARG A 41 -24.37 -1.38 2.14
N GLU A 42 -25.65 -1.60 2.42
CA GLU A 42 -26.59 -2.14 1.43
C GLU A 42 -26.77 -1.19 0.24
N ARG A 43 -26.92 0.10 0.50
CA ARG A 43 -27.03 1.13 -0.53
C ARG A 43 -25.74 1.25 -1.35
N LEU A 44 -24.60 1.19 -0.68
CA LEU A 44 -23.28 1.24 -1.32
C LEU A 44 -23.03 0.00 -2.19
N GLY A 45 -23.52 -1.17 -1.80
CA GLY A 45 -23.37 -2.43 -2.55
C GLY A 45 -24.22 -2.49 -3.82
N THR A 46 -25.28 -1.69 -3.94
CA THR A 46 -26.18 -1.67 -5.11
C THR A 46 -25.90 -0.56 -6.11
N ARG A 47 -24.95 0.34 -5.81
CA ARG A 47 -24.65 1.48 -6.68
C ARG A 47 -23.88 1.11 -7.96
N ALA A 48 -24.03 1.91 -8.99
CA ALA A 48 -23.15 1.88 -10.16
C ALA A 48 -21.80 2.52 -9.81
N GLY A 49 -20.70 1.75 -9.94
CA GLY A 49 -19.35 2.17 -9.58
C GLY A 49 -18.79 1.44 -8.36
N ARG A 50 -17.48 1.48 -8.24
CA ARG A 50 -16.76 0.78 -7.18
C ARG A 50 -16.79 1.57 -5.87
N VAL A 51 -16.70 0.85 -4.76
CA VAL A 51 -16.63 1.45 -3.43
C VAL A 51 -15.29 1.15 -2.81
N GLY A 52 -14.65 2.18 -2.28
CA GLY A 52 -13.50 2.13 -1.39
C GLY A 52 -13.90 2.64 0.00
N VAL A 53 -13.15 2.23 1.00
CA VAL A 53 -13.35 2.69 2.38
C VAL A 53 -12.13 3.46 2.86
N LEU A 54 -12.37 4.61 3.50
CA LEU A 54 -11.38 5.41 4.19
C LEU A 54 -11.33 4.99 5.66
N LEU A 55 -10.16 4.59 6.11
CA LEU A 55 -9.84 4.33 7.51
C LEU A 55 -9.07 5.51 8.08
N ARG A 56 -9.56 6.05 9.17
CA ARG A 56 -8.87 7.03 10.00
C ARG A 56 -8.01 6.32 11.04
N PRO A 57 -7.09 7.03 11.71
CA PRO A 57 -6.21 6.43 12.72
C PRO A 57 -6.94 5.77 13.90
N GLU A 58 -8.14 6.19 14.22
CA GLU A 58 -9.00 5.64 15.28
C GLU A 58 -9.86 4.45 14.86
N ASP A 59 -10.01 4.21 13.56
CA ASP A 59 -10.86 3.15 13.02
C ASP A 59 -10.21 1.77 13.18
N ASP A 60 -11.02 0.76 13.50
CA ASP A 60 -10.56 -0.64 13.55
C ASP A 60 -10.72 -1.31 12.17
N PRO A 61 -9.63 -1.66 11.48
CA PRO A 61 -9.70 -2.33 10.18
C PRO A 61 -10.34 -3.72 10.24
N ALA A 62 -10.45 -4.34 11.42
CA ALA A 62 -11.10 -5.63 11.59
C ALA A 62 -12.60 -5.59 11.27
N GLU A 63 -13.24 -4.43 11.39
CA GLU A 63 -14.65 -4.21 11.00
C GLU A 63 -14.91 -4.48 9.51
N LEU A 64 -13.87 -4.36 8.67
CA LEU A 64 -13.95 -4.65 7.24
C LEU A 64 -13.80 -6.14 6.92
N GLY A 65 -13.36 -6.98 7.86
CA GLY A 65 -12.85 -8.33 7.62
C GLY A 65 -13.68 -9.16 6.63
N ALA A 66 -14.99 -9.31 6.88
CA ALA A 66 -15.89 -10.09 6.02
C ALA A 66 -16.13 -9.46 4.63
N TYR A 67 -15.83 -8.18 4.45
CA TYR A 67 -16.17 -7.41 3.25
C TYR A 67 -14.96 -7.03 2.39
N LEU A 68 -13.75 -7.28 2.87
CA LEU A 68 -12.51 -6.90 2.19
C LEU A 68 -12.41 -7.43 0.76
N SER A 69 -12.94 -8.62 0.49
CA SER A 69 -12.95 -9.20 -0.86
C SER A 69 -13.82 -8.43 -1.86
N HIS A 70 -14.76 -7.63 -1.40
CA HIS A 70 -15.66 -6.82 -2.22
C HIS A 70 -15.19 -5.37 -2.38
N LEU A 71 -14.22 -4.95 -1.56
CA LEU A 71 -13.68 -3.59 -1.61
C LEU A 71 -12.57 -3.49 -2.66
N ALA A 72 -12.77 -2.61 -3.63
CA ALA A 72 -11.76 -2.35 -4.66
C ALA A 72 -10.57 -1.56 -4.12
N LEU A 73 -10.79 -0.75 -3.07
CA LEU A 73 -9.82 0.15 -2.47
C LEU A 73 -10.06 0.30 -0.97
N VAL A 74 -8.98 0.27 -0.18
CA VAL A 74 -8.95 0.76 1.20
C VAL A 74 -7.94 1.91 1.26
N ALA A 75 -8.41 3.11 1.62
CA ALA A 75 -7.57 4.27 1.88
C ALA A 75 -7.29 4.36 3.38
N ILE A 76 -6.06 4.73 3.76
CA ILE A 76 -5.66 4.98 5.14
C ILE A 76 -5.21 6.42 5.24
N GLU A 77 -5.83 7.17 6.16
CA GLU A 77 -5.55 8.57 6.38
C GLU A 77 -4.33 8.76 7.29
N PHE A 78 -3.44 9.64 6.88
CA PHE A 78 -2.35 10.19 7.67
C PHE A 78 -2.68 11.66 7.97
N PRO A 79 -3.33 11.98 9.10
CA PRO A 79 -3.73 13.37 9.40
C PRO A 79 -2.53 14.27 9.65
N HIS A 80 -1.42 13.69 10.11
CA HIS A 80 -0.14 14.36 10.34
C HIS A 80 1.01 13.44 9.96
N PHE A 81 2.09 14.01 9.46
CA PHE A 81 3.33 13.31 9.12
C PHE A 81 3.86 12.38 10.23
N THR A 82 3.70 12.80 11.50
CA THR A 82 4.18 12.04 12.67
C THR A 82 3.27 10.91 13.11
N ASP A 83 2.08 10.75 12.50
CA ASP A 83 1.14 9.69 12.88
C ASP A 83 1.51 8.36 12.23
N GLY A 84 2.13 7.50 13.02
CA GLY A 84 2.59 6.18 12.56
C GLY A 84 1.53 5.08 12.56
N ARG A 85 0.30 5.31 13.06
CA ARG A 85 -0.74 4.27 13.21
C ARG A 85 -1.12 3.63 11.87
N GLY A 86 -1.15 4.41 10.79
CA GLY A 86 -1.44 3.91 9.44
C GLY A 86 -0.52 2.81 8.95
N TYR A 87 0.74 2.76 9.40
CA TYR A 87 1.68 1.68 9.05
C TYR A 87 1.25 0.34 9.66
N SER A 88 0.81 0.35 10.91
CA SER A 88 0.32 -0.86 11.60
C SER A 88 -1.00 -1.35 10.98
N THR A 89 -1.91 -0.42 10.67
CA THR A 89 -3.18 -0.70 9.99
C THR A 89 -2.95 -1.36 8.63
N ALA A 90 -2.01 -0.86 7.84
CA ALA A 90 -1.64 -1.44 6.54
C ALA A 90 -1.12 -2.88 6.67
N ARG A 91 -0.21 -3.14 7.62
CA ARG A 91 0.30 -4.48 7.89
C ARG A 91 -0.80 -5.43 8.34
N LEU A 92 -1.70 -4.99 9.21
CA LEU A 92 -2.84 -5.79 9.66
C LEU A 92 -3.72 -6.20 8.48
N LEU A 93 -4.07 -5.25 7.60
CA LEU A 93 -4.85 -5.52 6.39
C LEU A 93 -4.15 -6.54 5.47
N ARG A 94 -2.85 -6.37 5.21
CA ARG A 94 -2.10 -7.25 4.29
C ARG A 94 -1.78 -8.61 4.89
N GLU A 95 -1.23 -8.64 6.11
CA GLU A 95 -0.67 -9.86 6.71
C GLU A 95 -1.73 -10.71 7.40
N ARG A 96 -2.68 -10.10 8.14
CA ARG A 96 -3.67 -10.84 8.91
C ARG A 96 -5.01 -10.97 8.24
N LEU A 97 -5.51 -9.87 7.65
CA LEU A 97 -6.82 -9.86 7.00
C LEU A 97 -6.74 -10.28 5.52
N GLY A 98 -5.54 -10.43 4.98
CA GLY A 98 -5.32 -10.96 3.62
C GLY A 98 -5.80 -10.04 2.48
N TYR A 99 -5.99 -8.74 2.74
CA TYR A 99 -6.46 -7.81 1.74
C TYR A 99 -5.50 -7.71 0.54
N ARG A 100 -6.04 -7.85 -0.68
CA ARG A 100 -5.29 -7.84 -1.94
C ARG A 100 -5.67 -6.72 -2.90
N GLY A 101 -6.72 -5.94 -2.57
CA GLY A 101 -7.11 -4.76 -3.33
C GLY A 101 -6.12 -3.59 -3.17
N GLU A 102 -6.45 -2.46 -3.79
CA GLU A 102 -5.65 -1.24 -3.68
C GLU A 102 -5.59 -0.75 -2.24
N LEU A 103 -4.37 -0.56 -1.71
CA LEU A 103 -4.15 0.06 -0.40
C LEU A 103 -3.51 1.42 -0.61
N ARG A 104 -4.27 2.48 -0.32
CA ARG A 104 -3.91 3.85 -0.62
C ARG A 104 -3.56 4.64 0.64
N ALA A 105 -2.42 5.32 0.62
CA ALA A 105 -2.08 6.33 1.62
C ALA A 105 -2.61 7.70 1.17
N VAL A 106 -3.31 8.40 2.08
CA VAL A 106 -3.89 9.73 1.83
C VAL A 106 -3.62 10.67 3.00
N GLY A 107 -3.78 11.98 2.81
CA GLY A 107 -3.54 13.00 3.84
C GLY A 107 -2.14 13.59 3.77
N ASP A 108 -1.46 13.74 4.92
CA ASP A 108 -0.12 14.33 5.00
C ASP A 108 0.97 13.31 4.59
N VAL A 109 0.95 12.93 3.31
CA VAL A 109 1.88 11.95 2.72
C VAL A 109 2.95 12.67 1.93
N GLY A 110 4.20 12.60 2.41
CA GLY A 110 5.36 13.19 1.76
C GLY A 110 6.23 12.18 1.01
N ARG A 111 7.12 12.69 0.13
CA ARG A 111 8.08 11.90 -0.65
C ARG A 111 8.90 10.93 0.21
N ASP A 112 9.36 11.38 1.34
CA ASP A 112 10.25 10.64 2.26
C ASP A 112 9.58 9.42 2.91
N GLN A 113 8.26 9.38 2.96
CA GLN A 113 7.50 8.25 3.51
C GLN A 113 7.29 7.12 2.48
N LEU A 114 7.35 7.40 1.17
CA LEU A 114 6.91 6.48 0.11
C LEU A 114 7.61 5.12 0.17
N PHE A 115 8.92 5.11 0.41
CA PHE A 115 9.68 3.88 0.52
C PHE A 115 9.13 2.99 1.66
N TYR A 116 8.96 3.53 2.84
CA TYR A 116 8.48 2.77 4.01
C TYR A 116 7.01 2.38 3.88
N LEU A 117 6.17 3.26 3.36
CA LEU A 117 4.76 2.96 3.06
C LEU A 117 4.64 1.79 2.09
N SER A 118 5.43 1.78 1.01
CA SER A 118 5.42 0.66 0.05
C SER A 118 5.80 -0.66 0.71
N ARG A 119 6.73 -0.64 1.65
CA ARG A 119 7.19 -1.84 2.35
C ARG A 119 6.14 -2.46 3.27
N VAL A 120 5.26 -1.67 3.85
CA VAL A 120 4.16 -2.18 4.68
C VAL A 120 2.90 -2.53 3.87
N GLY A 121 2.99 -2.39 2.53
CA GLY A 121 1.97 -2.91 1.64
C GLY A 121 1.10 -1.88 0.93
N PHE A 122 1.39 -0.58 1.05
CA PHE A 122 0.74 0.43 0.21
C PHE A 122 1.21 0.30 -1.24
N ASP A 123 0.27 0.44 -2.17
CA ASP A 123 0.51 0.42 -3.61
C ASP A 123 0.02 1.68 -4.33
N ALA A 124 -0.67 2.58 -3.61
CA ALA A 124 -1.12 3.86 -4.11
C ALA A 124 -0.88 4.99 -3.08
N PHE A 125 -0.51 6.18 -3.55
CA PHE A 125 -0.09 7.31 -2.72
C PHE A 125 -0.67 8.60 -3.28
N ALA A 126 -1.60 9.22 -2.55
CA ALA A 126 -2.07 10.56 -2.80
C ALA A 126 -1.19 11.52 -1.98
N LEU A 127 -0.29 12.23 -2.66
CA LEU A 127 0.66 13.10 -1.99
C LEU A 127 -0.03 14.36 -1.46
N ARG A 128 0.51 14.91 -0.36
CA ARG A 128 0.06 16.19 0.19
C ARG A 128 0.27 17.32 -0.82
N GLU A 129 -0.43 18.41 -0.59
CA GLU A 129 -0.30 19.61 -1.41
C GLU A 129 1.16 20.13 -1.43
N GLY A 130 1.62 20.56 -2.62
CA GLY A 130 2.98 21.03 -2.83
C GLY A 130 4.00 19.97 -3.21
N GLU A 131 3.73 18.69 -2.99
CA GLU A 131 4.58 17.60 -3.45
C GLU A 131 4.35 17.32 -4.95
N ARG A 132 5.44 17.05 -5.68
CA ARG A 132 5.39 16.73 -7.11
C ARG A 132 5.56 15.23 -7.32
N PRO A 133 4.57 14.53 -7.91
CA PRO A 133 4.64 13.08 -8.12
C PRO A 133 5.88 12.66 -8.92
N GLU A 134 6.31 13.47 -9.89
CA GLU A 134 7.49 13.18 -10.72
C GLU A 134 8.78 13.13 -9.90
N GLN A 135 8.92 14.04 -8.92
CA GLN A 135 10.06 14.08 -8.01
C GLN A 135 9.98 13.01 -6.94
N ALA A 136 8.77 12.68 -6.52
CA ALA A 136 8.52 11.70 -5.48
C ALA A 136 8.80 10.27 -5.93
N LEU A 137 8.69 9.96 -7.23
CA LEU A 137 9.00 8.62 -7.76
C LEU A 137 10.41 8.14 -7.43
N GLY A 138 11.41 9.04 -7.38
CA GLY A 138 12.78 8.70 -7.01
C GLY A 138 12.91 8.12 -5.60
N ALA A 139 11.97 8.39 -4.69
CA ALA A 139 12.00 7.86 -3.33
C ALA A 139 11.97 6.33 -3.26
N PHE A 140 11.42 5.66 -4.25
CA PHE A 140 11.40 4.20 -4.31
C PHE A 140 12.76 3.58 -4.64
N GLU A 141 13.71 4.38 -5.15
CA GLU A 141 15.06 3.99 -5.53
C GLU A 141 16.10 4.45 -4.51
N ASP A 142 15.75 5.33 -3.57
CA ASP A 142 16.64 5.89 -2.56
C ASP A 142 17.31 4.79 -1.71
N PHE A 143 16.69 3.61 -1.61
CA PHE A 143 17.23 2.46 -0.89
C PHE A 143 17.22 1.20 -1.77
N SER A 144 18.39 0.84 -2.32
CA SER A 144 18.55 -0.36 -3.17
C SER A 144 18.36 -1.68 -2.40
N GLU A 145 18.67 -1.70 -1.11
CA GLU A 145 18.60 -2.88 -0.24
C GLU A 145 18.06 -2.53 1.16
N ALA A 146 16.92 -3.13 1.51
CA ALA A 146 16.39 -3.08 2.86
C ALA A 146 16.88 -4.30 3.67
N TYR A 147 17.47 -4.06 4.84
CA TYR A 147 17.99 -5.11 5.71
C TYR A 147 16.89 -5.99 6.31
N GLN A 148 15.77 -5.38 6.72
CA GLN A 148 14.65 -6.08 7.37
C GLN A 148 13.64 -6.62 6.37
N THR A 149 12.99 -7.73 6.75
CA THR A 149 11.82 -8.27 6.04
C THR A 149 10.60 -7.35 6.20
N SER A 150 9.74 -7.32 5.18
CA SER A 150 8.46 -6.65 5.23
C SER A 150 7.49 -7.30 4.24
N VAL A 151 6.27 -6.73 4.06
CA VAL A 151 5.23 -7.27 3.18
C VAL A 151 5.73 -7.45 1.74
N ASP A 152 6.61 -6.56 1.28
CA ASP A 152 7.21 -6.60 -0.07
C ASP A 152 8.34 -7.63 -0.21
N ARG A 153 9.01 -8.01 0.91
CA ARG A 153 10.16 -8.92 0.92
C ARG A 153 10.17 -9.82 2.15
N LEU A 154 9.71 -11.05 1.96
CA LEU A 154 9.58 -12.05 3.04
C LEU A 154 10.92 -12.65 3.50
N GLN A 155 12.00 -12.58 2.67
CA GLN A 155 13.31 -13.11 3.02
C GLN A 155 14.28 -12.00 3.44
N PRO A 156 14.88 -12.10 4.64
CA PRO A 156 15.87 -11.12 5.11
C PRO A 156 17.16 -11.20 4.29
N LEU A 157 17.90 -10.07 4.26
CA LEU A 157 19.11 -9.91 3.45
C LEU A 157 20.18 -10.98 3.74
N PHE A 158 20.37 -11.38 5.00
CA PHE A 158 21.36 -12.38 5.37
C PHE A 158 21.08 -13.78 4.80
N ARG A 159 19.80 -14.16 4.63
CA ARG A 159 19.42 -15.43 3.97
C ARG A 159 19.62 -15.39 2.46
N ARG A 160 19.48 -14.22 1.84
CA ARG A 160 19.70 -14.05 0.39
C ARG A 160 21.18 -14.07 0.01
N ARG A 161 22.06 -13.58 0.91
CA ARG A 161 23.53 -13.62 0.70
C ARG A 161 24.12 -15.02 0.85
N GLY A 162 23.54 -15.89 1.68
CA GLY A 162 23.97 -17.26 1.87
C GLY A 162 23.73 -18.21 0.68
N GLY A 163 22.91 -17.79 -0.32
CA GLY A 163 22.64 -18.57 -1.54
C GLY A 163 23.61 -18.34 -2.70
N ARG A 164 24.55 -17.43 -2.61
CA ARG A 164 25.68 -17.31 -3.54
C ARG A 164 26.87 -18.11 -3.00
N ASN A 165 26.95 -19.36 -3.40
CA ASN A 165 28.17 -20.16 -3.22
C ASN A 165 29.21 -19.69 -4.27
N PRO A 166 30.27 -18.93 -3.90
CA PRO A 166 31.35 -18.66 -4.82
C PRO A 166 32.35 -19.78 -4.69
N GLY A 167 32.38 -20.72 -5.60
CA GLY A 167 33.50 -21.62 -5.72
C GLY A 167 33.19 -23.10 -5.77
N ALA A 168 32.67 -23.52 -6.90
CA ALA A 168 32.96 -24.82 -7.43
C ALA A 168 33.96 -24.63 -8.59
N THR A 169 35.17 -24.23 -8.26
CA THR A 169 36.32 -24.43 -9.15
C THR A 169 36.87 -25.79 -8.81
N GLY A 170 36.41 -26.79 -9.54
CA GLY A 170 37.08 -28.09 -9.59
C GLY A 170 38.48 -27.93 -10.15
N ALA A 171 39.47 -28.20 -9.34
CA ALA A 171 40.79 -28.57 -9.81
C ALA A 171 40.94 -30.05 -9.57
N SER A 172 40.82 -30.80 -10.64
CA SER A 172 41.39 -32.16 -10.72
C SER A 172 42.90 -32.06 -10.72
N PRO A 173 43.59 -32.83 -9.93
CA PRO A 173 44.99 -33.13 -10.22
C PRO A 173 45.05 -34.36 -11.10
N GLU A 174 45.50 -34.14 -12.33
CA GLU A 174 45.93 -35.19 -13.24
C GLU A 174 47.13 -35.97 -12.65
N GLY A 175 47.14 -37.22 -12.99
CA GLY A 175 48.10 -38.21 -12.57
C GLY A 175 49.54 -37.96 -12.99
N VAL A 176 50.41 -38.64 -12.27
CA VAL A 176 51.71 -39.06 -12.78
C VAL A 176 51.85 -40.55 -12.50
N ALA A 177 52.00 -41.24 -13.61
CA ALA A 177 52.41 -42.65 -13.70
C ALA A 177 53.87 -42.82 -13.20
N ARG A 178 54.12 -43.84 -12.46
CA ARG A 178 55.13 -44.86 -12.67
C ARG A 178 54.96 -45.98 -11.67
#